data_4f86defb426d830a58c55696d324df47
#
_entry.id   4f86defb426d830a58c55696d324df47
#
_cell.length_a   1.000
_cell.length_b   1.000
_cell.length_c   1.000
_cell.angle_alpha   90.00
_cell.angle_beta   90.00
_cell.angle_gamma   90.00
#
_symmetry.space_group_name_H-M   'P 1'
#
loop_
_entity.id
_entity.type
_entity.pdbx_description
1 polymer ?
#
loop_
_entity_poly.entity_id
_entity_poly.type
_entity_poly.pdbx_seq_one_letter_code
_entity_poly.pdbx_strand_id
1 'polypeptide(L)'
;MVKQSKYLFWLAAVLLIAVFLFPAIVQAQSFSVSPVEVEIDNLSPGEVTQFNLTIHNKEDVNYVFALTTYNPGESERREGRAEFPDNSWISFSPQSVEVGASSEARTEVTVTVPPNQKWTGKDWEIWLRVAPEEREFLVVNYYIRLLVSTGEEVETGINVGLIVGIPVGILLVACVVYYLYFRRKARHPIS
;
A
#
# COMPACT_ATOMS: atom_id res chain seq x y z
N MET A 1 59.28 -50.11 -7.29
CA MET A 1 58.19 -49.27 -7.89
C MET A 1 56.88 -49.21 -7.07
N VAL A 2 56.62 -50.07 -6.11
CA VAL A 2 55.31 -50.15 -5.38
C VAL A 2 55.17 -49.14 -4.26
N LYS A 3 56.26 -48.55 -3.71
CA LYS A 3 56.20 -47.61 -2.60
C LYS A 3 55.70 -46.22 -3.00
N GLN A 4 55.98 -45.71 -4.19
CA GLN A 4 55.54 -44.40 -4.66
C GLN A 4 54.03 -44.31 -4.91
N SER A 5 53.39 -45.37 -5.36
CA SER A 5 51.93 -45.46 -5.62
C SER A 5 51.08 -45.23 -4.36
N LYS A 6 51.56 -45.72 -3.19
CA LYS A 6 50.85 -45.56 -1.92
C LYS A 6 50.84 -44.09 -1.45
N TYR A 7 51.94 -43.40 -1.62
CA TYR A 7 52.01 -41.96 -1.23
C TYR A 7 51.13 -41.10 -2.14
N LEU A 8 51.06 -41.43 -3.43
CA LEU A 8 50.17 -40.71 -4.37
C LEU A 8 48.72 -40.89 -4.00
N PHE A 9 48.32 -42.12 -3.58
CA PHE A 9 46.98 -42.41 -3.14
C PHE A 9 46.62 -41.64 -1.85
N TRP A 10 47.50 -41.59 -0.86
CA TRP A 10 47.29 -40.87 0.37
C TRP A 10 47.24 -39.35 0.13
N LEU A 11 48.07 -38.83 -0.75
CA LEU A 11 48.06 -37.42 -1.13
C LEU A 11 46.75 -37.02 -1.82
N ALA A 12 46.25 -37.85 -2.73
CA ALA A 12 44.95 -37.64 -3.40
C ALA A 12 43.78 -37.69 -2.41
N ALA A 13 43.83 -38.64 -1.45
CA ALA A 13 42.80 -38.74 -0.41
C ALA A 13 42.75 -37.51 0.51
N VAL A 14 43.94 -37.01 0.93
CA VAL A 14 44.06 -35.78 1.75
C VAL A 14 43.58 -34.57 0.99
N LEU A 15 43.90 -34.45 -0.30
CA LEU A 15 43.45 -33.35 -1.15
C LEU A 15 41.92 -33.36 -1.33
N LEU A 16 41.34 -34.55 -1.48
CA LEU A 16 39.89 -34.74 -1.60
C LEU A 16 39.19 -34.37 -0.28
N ILE A 17 39.73 -34.77 0.86
CA ILE A 17 39.19 -34.39 2.18
C ILE A 17 39.33 -32.88 2.40
N ALA A 18 40.42 -32.25 1.98
CA ALA A 18 40.62 -30.81 2.09
C ALA A 18 39.56 -30.03 1.30
N VAL A 19 39.17 -30.51 0.10
CA VAL A 19 38.09 -29.86 -0.70
C VAL A 19 36.72 -29.95 0.00
N PHE A 20 36.44 -31.05 0.72
CA PHE A 20 35.20 -31.19 1.49
C PHE A 20 35.19 -30.45 2.83
N LEU A 21 36.37 -30.08 3.36
CA LEU A 21 36.51 -29.35 4.62
C LEU A 21 36.44 -27.81 4.44
N PHE A 22 36.47 -27.30 3.19
CA PHE A 22 36.20 -25.89 2.93
C PHE A 22 34.69 -25.74 2.72
N PRO A 23 33.90 -25.37 3.76
CA PRO A 23 32.52 -25.00 3.54
C PRO A 23 32.57 -23.76 2.63
N ALA A 24 31.91 -23.85 1.47
CA ALA A 24 31.57 -22.66 0.69
C ALA A 24 30.74 -21.78 1.62
N ILE A 25 31.29 -20.66 2.07
CA ILE A 25 30.55 -19.68 2.83
C ILE A 25 29.58 -19.07 1.83
N VAL A 26 28.39 -19.65 1.72
CA VAL A 26 27.26 -19.05 1.01
C VAL A 26 26.82 -17.90 1.92
N GLN A 27 27.25 -16.69 1.62
CA GLN A 27 26.68 -15.50 2.22
C GLN A 27 25.23 -15.38 1.69
N ALA A 28 24.28 -15.66 2.55
CA ALA A 28 22.89 -15.35 2.27
C ALA A 28 22.73 -13.82 2.34
N GLN A 29 22.23 -13.20 1.28
CA GLN A 29 21.90 -11.77 1.28
C GLN A 29 21.03 -11.45 2.50
N SER A 30 21.48 -10.50 3.31
CA SER A 30 20.87 -10.16 4.59
C SER A 30 20.32 -8.75 4.55
N PHE A 31 19.12 -8.60 3.93
CA PHE A 31 18.36 -7.38 4.05
C PHE A 31 16.93 -7.67 4.50
N SER A 32 16.28 -6.67 5.05
CA SER A 32 14.91 -6.76 5.52
C SER A 32 14.14 -5.50 5.16
N VAL A 33 12.82 -5.64 5.05
CA VAL A 33 11.91 -4.53 4.75
C VAL A 33 10.86 -4.44 5.85
N SER A 34 10.53 -3.23 6.25
CA SER A 34 9.54 -2.93 7.28
C SER A 34 8.61 -1.79 6.82
N PRO A 35 7.31 -1.90 7.07
CA PRO A 35 6.58 -3.02 7.65
C PRO A 35 6.47 -4.21 6.67
N VAL A 36 6.14 -5.41 7.16
CA VAL A 36 5.90 -6.60 6.33
C VAL A 36 4.50 -6.66 5.74
N GLU A 37 3.60 -5.87 6.32
CA GLU A 37 2.21 -5.75 5.91
C GLU A 37 1.70 -4.35 6.26
N VAL A 38 0.85 -3.80 5.41
CA VAL A 38 0.15 -2.52 5.59
C VAL A 38 -1.33 -2.74 5.33
N GLU A 39 -2.17 -2.26 6.23
CA GLU A 39 -3.62 -2.26 6.08
C GLU A 39 -4.12 -0.82 6.07
N ILE A 40 -4.88 -0.48 5.04
CA ILE A 40 -5.52 0.83 4.85
C ILE A 40 -7.02 0.58 4.86
N ASP A 41 -7.67 1.04 5.93
CA ASP A 41 -9.11 0.85 6.12
C ASP A 41 -9.88 2.13 5.81
N ASN A 42 -11.09 1.95 5.26
CA ASN A 42 -12.06 3.04 5.00
C ASN A 42 -11.52 4.18 4.13
N LEU A 43 -10.62 3.88 3.19
CA LEU A 43 -10.13 4.88 2.24
C LEU A 43 -11.27 5.35 1.34
N SER A 44 -11.58 6.63 1.37
CA SER A 44 -12.65 7.18 0.51
C SER A 44 -12.19 7.28 -0.94
N PRO A 45 -13.02 6.93 -1.95
CA PRO A 45 -12.70 7.23 -3.34
C PRO A 45 -12.40 8.71 -3.55
N GLY A 46 -11.25 9.01 -4.17
CA GLY A 46 -10.70 10.36 -4.34
C GLY A 46 -9.72 10.78 -3.24
N GLU A 47 -9.59 10.00 -2.18
CA GLU A 47 -8.63 10.23 -1.13
C GLU A 47 -7.25 9.66 -1.49
N VAL A 48 -6.21 10.27 -0.91
CA VAL A 48 -4.82 9.87 -1.04
C VAL A 48 -4.30 9.52 0.35
N THR A 49 -3.67 8.36 0.46
CA THR A 49 -2.98 7.98 1.70
C THR A 49 -1.51 7.66 1.44
N GLN A 50 -0.67 7.84 2.45
CA GLN A 50 0.77 7.66 2.33
C GLN A 50 1.31 6.92 3.55
N PHE A 51 2.34 6.09 3.31
CA PHE A 51 3.12 5.45 4.36
C PHE A 51 4.56 5.23 3.91
N ASN A 52 5.45 4.94 4.87
CA ASN A 52 6.85 4.73 4.58
C ASN A 52 7.20 3.24 4.63
N LEU A 53 8.00 2.79 3.65
CA LEU A 53 8.75 1.54 3.71
C LEU A 53 10.20 1.85 4.07
N THR A 54 10.76 1.07 5.00
CA THR A 54 12.17 1.14 5.37
C THR A 54 12.87 -0.13 4.91
N ILE A 55 13.94 0.02 4.16
CA ILE A 55 14.79 -1.08 3.69
C ILE A 55 16.05 -1.06 4.54
N HIS A 56 16.35 -2.15 5.21
CA HIS A 56 17.56 -2.32 6.02
C HIS A 56 18.53 -3.22 5.29
N ASN A 57 19.69 -2.70 4.97
CA ASN A 57 20.82 -3.45 4.42
C ASN A 57 21.76 -3.84 5.57
N LYS A 58 21.93 -5.14 5.81
CA LYS A 58 22.83 -5.67 6.85
C LYS A 58 24.18 -6.10 6.29
N GLU A 59 24.35 -5.98 4.96
CA GLU A 59 25.60 -6.30 4.28
C GLU A 59 26.60 -5.12 4.40
N ASP A 60 27.84 -5.41 4.12
CA ASP A 60 28.94 -4.44 4.11
C ASP A 60 29.16 -3.76 2.75
N VAL A 61 28.23 -3.96 1.81
CA VAL A 61 28.21 -3.37 0.48
C VAL A 61 26.92 -2.58 0.24
N ASN A 62 26.98 -1.60 -0.67
CA ASN A 62 25.81 -0.82 -1.06
C ASN A 62 24.95 -1.61 -2.04
N TYR A 63 23.64 -1.46 -1.94
CA TYR A 63 22.68 -2.00 -2.89
C TYR A 63 21.71 -0.93 -3.36
N VAL A 64 21.26 -1.05 -4.61
CA VAL A 64 20.16 -0.29 -5.17
C VAL A 64 18.95 -1.21 -5.28
N PHE A 65 17.83 -0.80 -4.69
CA PHE A 65 16.59 -1.57 -4.69
C PHE A 65 15.54 -0.89 -5.56
N ALA A 66 14.93 -1.66 -6.46
CA ALA A 66 13.77 -1.25 -7.22
C ALA A 66 12.49 -1.65 -6.49
N LEU A 67 11.52 -0.73 -6.47
CA LEU A 67 10.20 -0.94 -5.92
C LEU A 67 9.17 -1.04 -7.04
N THR A 68 8.38 -2.08 -7.00
CA THR A 68 7.32 -2.35 -7.97
C THR A 68 6.10 -2.94 -7.28
N THR A 69 4.98 -3.04 -7.99
CA THR A 69 3.80 -3.76 -7.53
C THR A 69 3.76 -5.16 -8.13
N TYR A 70 3.12 -6.09 -7.43
CA TYR A 70 2.87 -7.45 -7.86
C TYR A 70 1.44 -7.86 -7.48
N ASN A 71 0.67 -8.33 -8.45
CA ASN A 71 -0.67 -8.86 -8.19
C ASN A 71 -0.57 -10.34 -7.85
N PRO A 72 -0.85 -10.74 -6.59
CA PRO A 72 -0.85 -12.14 -6.21
C PRO A 72 -2.00 -12.89 -6.88
N GLY A 73 -1.80 -14.18 -7.13
CA GLY A 73 -2.85 -15.07 -7.60
C GLY A 73 -4.01 -15.18 -6.60
N GLU A 74 -5.17 -15.62 -7.06
CA GLU A 74 -6.36 -15.75 -6.20
C GLU A 74 -6.10 -16.64 -4.98
N SER A 75 -5.35 -17.72 -5.14
CA SER A 75 -4.99 -18.63 -4.04
C SER A 75 -3.97 -18.08 -3.06
N GLU A 76 -3.28 -16.98 -3.40
CA GLU A 76 -2.26 -16.34 -2.58
C GLU A 76 -2.83 -15.15 -1.78
N ARG A 77 -3.96 -14.60 -2.26
CA ARG A 77 -4.68 -13.51 -1.58
C ARG A 77 -5.39 -14.02 -0.33
N ARG A 78 -5.59 -13.13 0.62
CA ARG A 78 -6.46 -13.39 1.77
C ARG A 78 -7.89 -13.64 1.31
N GLU A 79 -8.58 -14.50 2.03
CA GLU A 79 -10.01 -14.76 1.82
C GLU A 79 -10.80 -13.43 1.89
N GLY A 80 -11.71 -13.24 0.95
CA GLY A 80 -12.52 -12.03 0.83
C GLY A 80 -11.84 -10.86 0.11
N ARG A 81 -10.55 -10.95 -0.24
CA ARG A 81 -9.83 -9.89 -0.96
C ARG A 81 -9.84 -10.12 -2.47
N ALA A 82 -10.21 -9.09 -3.21
CA ALA A 82 -10.12 -9.07 -4.67
C ALA A 82 -8.74 -8.59 -5.15
N GLU A 83 -8.45 -8.77 -6.43
CA GLU A 83 -7.28 -8.20 -7.07
C GLU A 83 -7.39 -6.67 -7.10
N PHE A 84 -6.25 -6.00 -6.89
CA PHE A 84 -6.19 -4.54 -6.95
C PHE A 84 -6.43 -4.09 -8.40
N PRO A 85 -7.35 -3.13 -8.65
CA PRO A 85 -7.86 -2.88 -10.00
C PRO A 85 -6.85 -2.29 -10.97
N ASP A 86 -5.93 -1.45 -10.48
CA ASP A 86 -4.96 -0.73 -11.31
C ASP A 86 -3.70 -0.37 -10.51
N ASN A 87 -2.59 -0.93 -10.91
CA ASN A 87 -1.29 -0.72 -10.26
C ASN A 87 -0.81 0.74 -10.32
N SER A 88 -1.32 1.54 -11.27
CA SER A 88 -0.99 2.96 -11.40
C SER A 88 -1.49 3.83 -10.24
N TRP A 89 -2.40 3.29 -9.41
CA TRP A 89 -2.89 3.96 -8.20
C TRP A 89 -1.87 3.93 -7.06
N ILE A 90 -0.77 3.18 -7.25
CA ILE A 90 0.31 3.08 -6.27
C ILE A 90 1.57 3.69 -6.90
N SER A 91 2.19 4.59 -6.17
CA SER A 91 3.46 5.19 -6.56
C SER A 91 4.48 5.15 -5.42
N PHE A 92 5.74 5.15 -5.79
CA PHE A 92 6.88 5.11 -4.86
C PHE A 92 7.73 6.37 -5.04
N SER A 93 8.16 6.98 -3.96
CA SER A 93 9.00 8.17 -4.01
C SER A 93 10.16 8.08 -3.00
N PRO A 94 11.38 7.77 -3.45
CA PRO A 94 11.76 7.38 -4.82
C PRO A 94 11.39 5.93 -5.17
N GLN A 95 11.30 5.60 -6.47
CA GLN A 95 11.01 4.25 -6.96
C GLN A 95 12.26 3.34 -6.94
N SER A 96 13.44 3.93 -7.00
CA SER A 96 14.74 3.24 -6.84
C SER A 96 15.45 3.86 -5.65
N VAL A 97 15.93 3.02 -4.73
CA VAL A 97 16.49 3.43 -3.44
C VAL A 97 17.87 2.83 -3.27
N GLU A 98 18.89 3.68 -3.17
CA GLU A 98 20.22 3.26 -2.77
C GLU A 98 20.30 3.13 -1.25
N VAL A 99 20.74 1.97 -0.78
CA VAL A 99 20.94 1.66 0.65
C VAL A 99 22.41 1.32 0.87
N GLY A 100 23.08 2.16 1.64
CA GLY A 100 24.48 1.98 1.96
C GLY A 100 24.76 0.71 2.78
N ALA A 101 26.03 0.36 2.88
CA ALA A 101 26.50 -0.75 3.71
C ALA A 101 26.05 -0.57 5.17
N SER A 102 25.52 -1.62 5.79
CA SER A 102 25.06 -1.65 7.20
C SER A 102 24.17 -0.46 7.57
N SER A 103 23.29 -0.03 6.64
CA SER A 103 22.44 1.15 6.79
C SER A 103 20.99 0.88 6.43
N GLU A 104 20.16 1.90 6.57
CA GLU A 104 18.76 1.88 6.16
C GLU A 104 18.41 3.07 5.26
N ALA A 105 17.44 2.88 4.39
CA ALA A 105 16.84 3.96 3.63
C ALA A 105 15.32 3.81 3.60
N ARG A 106 14.62 4.92 3.28
CA ARG A 106 13.15 4.98 3.28
C ARG A 106 12.64 5.42 1.93
N THR A 107 11.48 4.90 1.58
CA THR A 107 10.70 5.37 0.46
C THR A 107 9.26 5.58 0.90
N GLU A 108 8.63 6.61 0.37
CA GLU A 108 7.21 6.89 0.58
C GLU A 108 6.39 6.14 -0.46
N VAL A 109 5.36 5.45 -0.01
CA VAL A 109 4.35 4.81 -0.86
C VAL A 109 3.09 5.64 -0.78
N THR A 110 2.59 6.05 -1.95
CA THR A 110 1.33 6.77 -2.07
C THR A 110 0.30 5.87 -2.73
N VAL A 111 -0.88 5.77 -2.13
CA VAL A 111 -2.04 5.03 -2.66
C VAL A 111 -3.16 6.04 -2.94
N THR A 112 -3.67 6.04 -4.18
CA THR A 112 -4.71 6.96 -4.62
C THR A 112 -5.84 6.18 -5.31
N VAL A 113 -7.00 6.09 -4.67
CA VAL A 113 -8.19 5.50 -5.30
C VAL A 113 -8.92 6.60 -6.07
N PRO A 114 -9.20 6.43 -7.38
CA PRO A 114 -9.92 7.45 -8.16
C PRO A 114 -11.29 7.79 -7.58
N PRO A 115 -11.78 9.05 -7.75
CA PRO A 115 -13.05 9.51 -7.22
C PRO A 115 -14.24 8.94 -8.03
N ASN A 116 -14.58 7.68 -7.77
CA ASN A 116 -15.69 7.01 -8.43
C ASN A 116 -16.42 6.09 -7.44
N GLN A 117 -17.72 6.25 -7.31
CA GLN A 117 -18.55 5.47 -6.40
C GLN A 117 -18.50 3.95 -6.63
N LYS A 118 -18.19 3.49 -7.84
CA LYS A 118 -18.00 2.05 -8.09
C LYS A 118 -16.91 1.40 -7.24
N TRP A 119 -16.03 2.22 -6.63
CA TRP A 119 -14.93 1.79 -5.80
C TRP A 119 -15.26 1.78 -4.30
N THR A 120 -16.48 2.15 -3.89
CA THR A 120 -16.92 2.06 -2.49
C THR A 120 -17.18 0.61 -2.06
N GLY A 121 -16.95 0.31 -0.78
CA GLY A 121 -17.19 -1.01 -0.19
C GLY A 121 -16.40 -2.13 -0.87
N LYS A 122 -15.16 -1.87 -1.25
CA LYS A 122 -14.26 -2.84 -1.89
C LYS A 122 -13.09 -3.18 -0.99
N ASP A 123 -12.69 -4.43 -1.06
CA ASP A 123 -11.55 -4.99 -0.35
C ASP A 123 -10.58 -5.59 -1.36
N TRP A 124 -9.38 -5.01 -1.44
CA TRP A 124 -8.35 -5.43 -2.38
C TRP A 124 -7.06 -5.83 -1.67
N GLU A 125 -6.29 -6.65 -2.36
CA GLU A 125 -4.94 -6.99 -1.96
C GLU A 125 -3.98 -6.84 -3.15
N ILE A 126 -2.83 -6.24 -2.89
CA ILE A 126 -1.69 -6.14 -3.80
C ILE A 126 -0.41 -6.28 -2.98
N TRP A 127 0.65 -6.78 -3.59
CA TRP A 127 1.93 -6.88 -2.94
C TRP A 127 2.90 -5.84 -3.50
N LEU A 128 3.63 -5.19 -2.61
CA LEU A 128 4.73 -4.31 -2.96
C LEU A 128 6.00 -5.14 -2.98
N ARG A 129 6.67 -5.16 -4.13
CA ARG A 129 7.88 -5.92 -4.34
C ARG A 129 9.09 -5.01 -4.20
N VAL A 130 10.02 -5.40 -3.34
CA VAL A 130 11.34 -4.78 -3.20
C VAL A 130 12.38 -5.80 -3.65
N ALA A 131 13.18 -5.43 -4.65
CA ALA A 131 14.18 -6.31 -5.25
C ALA A 131 15.46 -5.52 -5.55
N PRO A 132 16.67 -6.11 -5.34
CA PRO A 132 17.89 -5.49 -5.79
C PRO A 132 17.90 -5.37 -7.32
N GLU A 133 18.38 -4.23 -7.85
CA GLU A 133 18.49 -3.99 -9.29
C GLU A 133 19.60 -4.84 -9.92
N GLU A 134 20.70 -5.02 -9.19
CA GLU A 134 21.79 -5.87 -9.61
C GLU A 134 21.42 -7.34 -9.44
N ARG A 135 21.50 -8.10 -10.53
CA ARG A 135 21.22 -9.53 -10.54
C ARG A 135 22.48 -10.31 -10.19
N GLU A 136 22.65 -10.63 -8.93
CA GLU A 136 23.55 -11.68 -8.52
C GLU A 136 22.94 -13.07 -8.81
N PHE A 137 23.71 -14.12 -8.60
CA PHE A 137 23.33 -15.52 -8.91
C PHE A 137 22.04 -15.96 -8.17
N LEU A 138 21.74 -15.35 -7.01
CA LEU A 138 20.53 -15.59 -6.23
C LEU A 138 19.87 -14.25 -5.90
N VAL A 139 18.71 -13.97 -6.50
CA VAL A 139 17.94 -12.78 -6.22
C VAL A 139 16.81 -13.10 -5.25
N VAL A 140 16.84 -12.48 -4.07
CA VAL A 140 15.75 -12.55 -3.11
C VAL A 140 14.83 -11.36 -3.31
N ASN A 141 13.55 -11.62 -3.61
CA ASN A 141 12.53 -10.59 -3.67
C ASN A 141 11.76 -10.56 -2.36
N TYR A 142 11.54 -9.37 -1.82
CA TYR A 142 10.67 -9.17 -0.68
C TYR A 142 9.32 -8.67 -1.13
N TYR A 143 8.28 -9.26 -0.56
CA TYR A 143 6.91 -8.88 -0.83
C TYR A 143 6.26 -8.39 0.46
N ILE A 144 5.76 -7.16 0.43
CA ILE A 144 5.02 -6.53 1.50
C ILE A 144 3.56 -6.56 1.10
N ARG A 145 2.72 -7.15 1.92
CA ARG A 145 1.29 -7.23 1.65
C ARG A 145 0.64 -5.88 1.93
N LEU A 146 -0.07 -5.34 0.93
CA LEU A 146 -0.87 -4.15 1.06
C LEU A 146 -2.34 -4.50 0.91
N LEU A 147 -3.09 -4.29 1.98
CA LEU A 147 -4.53 -4.50 2.07
C LEU A 147 -5.20 -3.13 2.03
N VAL A 148 -6.11 -2.95 1.09
CA VAL A 148 -6.83 -1.69 0.93
C VAL A 148 -8.32 -1.96 0.98
N SER A 149 -8.99 -1.39 1.96
CA SER A 149 -10.46 -1.39 2.09
C SER A 149 -10.98 0.02 1.86
N THR A 150 -11.96 0.14 0.96
CA THR A 150 -12.64 1.41 0.75
C THR A 150 -13.90 1.47 1.61
N GLY A 151 -14.16 2.65 2.18
CA GLY A 151 -15.35 2.87 3.00
C GLY A 151 -16.63 2.54 2.25
N GLU A 152 -17.64 2.09 2.99
CA GLU A 152 -18.99 2.06 2.47
C GLU A 152 -19.43 3.49 2.14
N GLU A 153 -20.27 3.63 1.11
CA GLU A 153 -20.84 4.93 0.77
C GLU A 153 -21.51 5.49 2.02
N VAL A 154 -20.93 6.52 2.62
CA VAL A 154 -21.67 7.31 3.58
C VAL A 154 -22.76 7.95 2.71
N GLU A 155 -23.97 7.38 2.74
CA GLU A 155 -25.13 8.12 2.28
C GLU A 155 -25.04 9.47 3.00
N THR A 156 -24.52 10.47 2.29
CA THR A 156 -24.71 11.86 2.69
C THR A 156 -26.21 12.05 2.58
N GLY A 157 -26.90 11.66 3.66
CA GLY A 157 -28.32 11.83 3.77
C GLY A 157 -28.55 13.30 3.51
N ILE A 158 -28.94 13.60 2.26
CA ILE A 158 -29.41 14.92 1.87
C ILE A 158 -30.44 15.22 2.93
N ASN A 159 -30.14 16.19 3.79
CA ASN A 159 -31.00 16.48 4.92
C ASN A 159 -32.26 17.12 4.33
N VAL A 160 -33.17 16.22 3.83
CA VAL A 160 -34.43 16.55 3.15
C VAL A 160 -35.21 17.53 4.02
N GLY A 161 -35.09 17.45 5.33
CA GLY A 161 -35.60 18.41 6.29
C GLY A 161 -35.07 19.82 6.05
N LEU A 162 -33.83 20.00 5.63
CA LEU A 162 -33.24 21.29 5.37
C LEU A 162 -33.66 21.85 4.01
N ILE A 163 -33.78 20.99 2.99
CA ILE A 163 -34.22 21.40 1.64
C ILE A 163 -35.69 21.75 1.61
N VAL A 164 -36.53 21.00 2.33
CA VAL A 164 -37.99 21.22 2.35
C VAL A 164 -38.38 22.18 3.47
N GLY A 165 -37.72 22.14 4.61
CA GLY A 165 -38.06 22.98 5.77
C GLY A 165 -37.86 24.46 5.55
N ILE A 166 -36.80 24.89 4.85
CA ILE A 166 -36.54 26.30 4.57
C ILE A 166 -37.62 26.94 3.70
N PRO A 167 -37.98 26.39 2.53
CA PRO A 167 -39.08 26.94 1.70
C PRO A 167 -40.42 26.98 2.42
N VAL A 168 -40.76 25.94 3.16
CA VAL A 168 -42.02 25.87 3.93
C VAL A 168 -42.05 26.92 5.04
N GLY A 169 -40.91 27.09 5.76
CA GLY A 169 -40.81 28.16 6.77
C GLY A 169 -40.96 29.55 6.21
N ILE A 170 -40.34 29.86 5.06
CA ILE A 170 -40.49 31.15 4.37
C ILE A 170 -41.95 31.38 3.95
N LEU A 171 -42.62 30.37 3.44
CA LEU A 171 -44.01 30.46 3.00
C LEU A 171 -44.96 30.72 4.15
N LEU A 172 -44.76 30.07 5.30
CA LEU A 172 -45.53 30.32 6.51
C LEU A 172 -45.35 31.75 7.03
N VAL A 173 -44.10 32.24 7.08
CA VAL A 173 -43.84 33.64 7.48
C VAL A 173 -44.52 34.61 6.52
N ALA A 174 -44.43 34.40 5.22
CA ALA A 174 -45.09 35.23 4.22
C ALA A 174 -46.62 35.24 4.39
N CYS A 175 -47.25 34.09 4.65
CA CYS A 175 -48.67 34.00 4.95
C CYS A 175 -49.07 34.77 6.19
N VAL A 176 -48.28 34.69 7.28
CA VAL A 176 -48.55 35.43 8.52
C VAL A 176 -48.45 36.93 8.29
N VAL A 177 -47.40 37.40 7.61
CA VAL A 177 -47.21 38.82 7.27
C VAL A 177 -48.34 39.33 6.41
N TYR A 178 -48.73 38.56 5.38
CA TYR A 178 -49.86 38.90 4.51
C TYR A 178 -51.17 39.00 5.29
N TYR A 179 -51.43 38.04 6.18
CA TYR A 179 -52.63 38.05 7.04
C TYR A 179 -52.66 39.27 7.95
N LEU A 180 -51.56 39.61 8.60
CA LEU A 180 -51.46 40.76 9.48
C LEU A 180 -51.62 42.09 8.73
N TYR A 181 -51.06 42.16 7.50
CA TYR A 181 -51.22 43.34 6.64
C TYR A 181 -52.70 43.57 6.28
N PHE A 182 -53.42 42.55 5.84
CA PHE A 182 -54.84 42.67 5.51
C PHE A 182 -55.70 42.94 6.72
N ARG A 183 -55.44 42.36 7.85
CA ARG A 183 -56.15 42.63 9.10
C ARG A 183 -55.99 44.08 9.58
N ARG A 184 -54.82 44.68 9.37
CA ARG A 184 -54.58 46.12 9.68
C ARG A 184 -55.34 47.03 8.72
N LYS A 185 -55.35 46.70 7.42
CA LYS A 185 -56.05 47.49 6.41
C LYS A 185 -57.59 47.46 6.61
N ALA A 186 -58.13 46.35 7.06
CA ALA A 186 -59.57 46.19 7.36
C ALA A 186 -60.02 46.98 8.62
N ARG A 187 -59.10 47.38 9.48
CA ARG A 187 -59.39 48.17 10.71
C ARG A 187 -59.34 49.67 10.52
N HIS A 188 -58.87 50.17 9.38
CA HIS A 188 -58.89 51.58 9.03
C HIS A 188 -59.74 51.77 7.78
N PRO A 189 -61.11 51.77 7.88
CA PRO A 189 -61.95 52.25 6.80
C PRO A 189 -61.67 53.76 6.73
N ILE A 190 -61.35 54.25 5.56
CA ILE A 190 -61.17 55.64 5.22
C ILE A 190 -62.55 56.34 5.48
N SER A 191 -62.54 57.23 6.45
CA SER A 191 -63.64 58.17 6.66
C SER A 191 -63.59 59.34 5.66
#